data_6fe405bcd2693faa152f6d22938b7446
#
_entry.id   6fe405bcd2693faa152f6d22938b7446
#
_cell.length_a   1.000
_cell.length_b   1.000
_cell.length_c   1.000
_cell.angle_alpha   90.00
_cell.angle_beta   90.00
_cell.angle_gamma   90.00
#
_symmetry.space_group_name_H-M   'P 1'
#
loop_
_entity.id
_entity.type
_entity.pdbx_description
1 polymer ?
#
loop_
_entity_poly.entity_id
_entity_poly.type
_entity_poly.pdbx_seq_one_letter_code
_entity_poly.pdbx_strand_id
1 'polypeptide(L)'
;MIYHVAKTGNDNNTGSEKNPFLTISKATQTAHSGDTVIVHEGEYRECVSPVFSGDSAYERITYTSADGEKVIIKGSEVIKGWKKEEGTWKVEIDNEFFGEYNPYTTTIDGDWLMSPIDKFLHTGAVYVYDSALKEVADESELLESTWYTEQKDGKTVIYANFGGYDPNQGITEINVRQSCFYPKETGVNYITVRGFEMAHAATPWAPPTADQPGLIGPHWSKGWIIEDNIIHDSRCCGISLGKEISTGHNPAVNFGRKSGYQYQLETVFRAVQAGWCKEKIGSHIVRNNTIYDCGQNGIVGNHGGAFSEIYENHIYNIGNRQEFFGFEIAGIKLHAAIDTHIHHNVIHDCFWGTWLDWQAQGARLSSNIYFDNIDKDLWLEVTHGPLMVDNNIFASKKNFTNNVQGAAFVNNIFAGTTQYYSVLDRSTPYHFPHSTAVAGCAAMYSGDNRYYNNIFCGKDADGWKAGTDYYNGYSASLKEYLECVHTHGRGDIDIFMREKQPVYINNNCYLDEAQPFDREETNINTKQASNISVTMENGKIHLEIMLPEEFDDLKPYGIKTETLAKPRICELPFENADGTPIEINTDMLGKPYRNTIGPISKLKSGNNRVLIWSAQ
;
A
#
# COMPACT_ATOMS: atom_id res chain seq x y z
N MET A 1 -8.37 -26.75 19.03
CA MET A 1 -7.50 -26.92 20.23
C MET A 1 -6.72 -25.66 20.50
N ILE A 2 -6.04 -25.55 21.66
CA ILE A 2 -5.13 -24.45 21.97
C ILE A 2 -3.74 -25.04 22.15
N TYR A 3 -2.77 -24.55 21.39
CA TYR A 3 -1.37 -24.90 21.52
C TYR A 3 -0.58 -23.71 22.07
N HIS A 4 0.42 -24.00 22.88
CA HIS A 4 1.30 -23.00 23.48
C HIS A 4 2.73 -23.17 22.96
N VAL A 5 3.38 -22.04 22.69
CA VAL A 5 4.79 -21.94 22.30
C VAL A 5 5.50 -21.05 23.30
N ALA A 6 6.63 -21.48 23.85
CA ALA A 6 7.40 -20.70 24.81
C ALA A 6 8.90 -20.96 24.68
N LYS A 7 9.74 -19.99 24.99
CA LYS A 7 11.22 -20.14 24.97
C LYS A 7 11.73 -21.20 25.96
N THR A 8 10.94 -21.57 26.95
CA THR A 8 11.20 -22.67 27.90
C THR A 8 10.66 -24.02 27.42
N GLY A 9 10.02 -24.06 26.25
CA GLY A 9 9.39 -25.26 25.69
C GLY A 9 10.37 -26.25 25.04
N ASN A 10 9.81 -27.27 24.42
CA ASN A 10 10.55 -28.26 23.62
C ASN A 10 9.63 -28.78 22.50
N ASP A 11 10.16 -28.90 21.29
CA ASP A 11 9.38 -29.32 20.11
C ASP A 11 8.96 -30.81 20.14
N ASN A 12 9.44 -31.57 21.10
CA ASN A 12 8.97 -32.92 21.40
C ASN A 12 7.78 -32.95 22.38
N ASN A 13 7.39 -31.80 22.95
CA ASN A 13 6.24 -31.68 23.83
C ASN A 13 4.91 -31.81 23.08
N THR A 14 3.81 -31.77 23.81
CA THR A 14 2.45 -31.86 23.26
C THR A 14 1.86 -30.53 22.81
N GLY A 15 2.54 -29.42 23.08
CA GLY A 15 2.03 -28.06 22.83
C GLY A 15 0.98 -27.59 23.82
N SER A 16 0.74 -28.31 24.93
CA SER A 16 -0.15 -27.84 26.01
C SER A 16 0.52 -26.70 26.81
N GLU A 17 -0.27 -25.91 27.55
CA GLU A 17 0.23 -24.82 28.39
C GLU A 17 1.35 -25.28 29.36
N LYS A 18 1.24 -26.49 29.94
CA LYS A 18 2.27 -27.04 30.83
C LYS A 18 3.47 -27.65 30.10
N ASN A 19 3.31 -28.03 28.85
CA ASN A 19 4.34 -28.62 28.00
C ASN A 19 4.33 -27.95 26.63
N PRO A 20 4.73 -26.67 26.55
CA PRO A 20 4.69 -25.90 25.32
C PRO A 20 5.71 -26.38 24.29
N PHE A 21 5.49 -26.08 23.02
CA PHE A 21 6.51 -26.17 21.98
C PHE A 21 7.60 -25.11 22.18
N LEU A 22 8.77 -25.32 21.62
CA LEU A 22 9.87 -24.35 21.64
C LEU A 22 9.74 -23.34 20.50
N THR A 23 9.29 -23.79 19.32
CA THR A 23 9.25 -22.98 18.09
C THR A 23 7.82 -22.80 17.59
N ILE A 24 7.55 -21.65 16.96
CA ILE A 24 6.28 -21.40 16.27
C ILE A 24 6.17 -22.33 15.06
N SER A 25 7.29 -22.59 14.39
CA SER A 25 7.38 -23.52 13.25
C SER A 25 6.92 -24.93 13.62
N LYS A 26 7.15 -25.40 14.83
CA LYS A 26 6.61 -26.68 15.29
C LYS A 26 5.09 -26.64 15.41
N ALA A 27 4.54 -25.55 15.92
CA ALA A 27 3.10 -25.39 16.04
C ALA A 27 2.41 -25.37 14.66
N THR A 28 3.05 -24.80 13.61
CA THR A 28 2.47 -24.78 12.25
C THR A 28 2.28 -26.16 11.65
N GLN A 29 3.07 -27.14 12.08
CA GLN A 29 2.98 -28.53 11.64
C GLN A 29 1.91 -29.33 12.43
N THR A 30 1.28 -28.71 13.43
CA THR A 30 0.38 -29.39 14.36
C THR A 30 -1.00 -28.78 14.37
N ALA A 31 -1.11 -27.47 14.24
CA ALA A 31 -2.38 -26.75 14.30
C ALA A 31 -3.20 -26.97 13.02
N HIS A 32 -4.47 -27.27 13.20
CA HIS A 32 -5.46 -27.48 12.14
C HIS A 32 -6.61 -26.48 12.26
N SER A 33 -7.55 -26.56 11.34
CA SER A 33 -8.73 -25.70 11.28
C SER A 33 -9.43 -25.58 12.64
N GLY A 34 -9.71 -24.34 13.06
CA GLY A 34 -10.31 -24.03 14.36
C GLY A 34 -9.33 -24.00 15.55
N ASP A 35 -8.04 -24.26 15.33
CA ASP A 35 -7.04 -24.25 16.40
C ASP A 35 -6.45 -22.85 16.62
N THR A 36 -5.98 -22.61 17.84
CA THR A 36 -5.26 -21.39 18.22
C THR A 36 -3.87 -21.74 18.75
N VAL A 37 -2.86 -21.05 18.25
CA VAL A 37 -1.47 -21.10 18.71
C VAL A 37 -1.20 -19.82 19.50
N ILE A 38 -0.98 -19.95 20.80
CA ILE A 38 -0.60 -18.85 21.71
C ILE A 38 0.90 -18.89 21.90
N VAL A 39 1.55 -17.81 21.52
CA VAL A 39 3.00 -17.65 21.63
C VAL A 39 3.31 -16.77 22.82
N HIS A 40 4.15 -17.26 23.73
CA HIS A 40 4.57 -16.55 24.93
C HIS A 40 5.79 -15.68 24.70
N GLU A 41 6.01 -14.72 25.61
CA GLU A 41 7.07 -13.72 25.57
C GLU A 41 8.42 -14.30 25.12
N GLY A 42 9.05 -13.59 24.20
CA GLY A 42 10.39 -13.90 23.73
C GLY A 42 10.66 -13.49 22.29
N GLU A 43 11.91 -13.66 21.91
CA GLU A 43 12.40 -13.41 20.56
C GLU A 43 12.56 -14.74 19.82
N TYR A 44 11.85 -14.88 18.71
CA TYR A 44 11.80 -16.08 17.88
C TYR A 44 12.48 -15.79 16.53
N ARG A 45 13.63 -16.40 16.31
CA ARG A 45 14.43 -16.23 15.08
C ARG A 45 14.11 -17.35 14.12
N GLU A 46 13.00 -17.20 13.41
CA GLU A 46 12.50 -18.20 12.47
C GLU A 46 11.66 -17.59 11.35
N CYS A 47 11.49 -18.31 10.26
CA CYS A 47 10.46 -18.04 9.28
C CYS A 47 9.29 -18.98 9.54
N VAL A 48 8.21 -18.44 10.08
CA VAL A 48 6.99 -19.21 10.38
C VAL A 48 6.24 -19.48 9.08
N SER A 49 6.13 -20.75 8.71
CA SER A 49 5.45 -21.17 7.48
C SER A 49 4.27 -22.09 7.80
N PRO A 50 3.03 -21.57 7.86
CA PRO A 50 1.83 -22.38 8.04
C PRO A 50 1.70 -23.44 6.94
N VAL A 51 1.34 -24.68 7.35
CA VAL A 51 1.19 -25.83 6.46
C VAL A 51 -0.27 -26.12 6.16
N PHE A 52 -1.15 -25.91 7.15
CA PHE A 52 -2.57 -26.21 7.05
C PHE A 52 -3.40 -24.94 6.91
N SER A 53 -4.57 -25.08 6.28
CA SER A 53 -5.57 -24.02 6.15
C SER A 53 -6.60 -24.10 7.27
N GLY A 54 -7.22 -22.96 7.59
CA GLY A 54 -8.57 -22.98 8.15
C GLY A 54 -9.58 -23.40 7.07
N ASP A 55 -10.70 -23.96 7.47
CA ASP A 55 -11.72 -24.45 6.53
C ASP A 55 -12.67 -23.34 6.07
N SER A 56 -12.81 -22.29 6.85
CA SER A 56 -13.70 -21.16 6.56
C SER A 56 -13.30 -19.90 7.32
N ALA A 57 -14.03 -18.81 7.06
CA ALA A 57 -13.89 -17.56 7.82
C ALA A 57 -14.23 -17.74 9.34
N TYR A 58 -14.94 -18.78 9.72
CA TYR A 58 -15.34 -19.06 11.10
C TYR A 58 -14.46 -20.12 11.77
N GLU A 59 -13.77 -20.93 10.97
CA GLU A 59 -12.88 -22.01 11.44
C GLU A 59 -11.45 -21.76 10.93
N ARG A 60 -10.85 -20.68 11.44
CA ARG A 60 -9.50 -20.24 11.12
C ARG A 60 -8.46 -20.98 11.94
N ILE A 61 -7.21 -20.97 11.48
CA ILE A 61 -6.06 -21.21 12.35
C ILE A 61 -5.57 -19.84 12.81
N THR A 62 -5.50 -19.65 14.14
CA THR A 62 -5.07 -18.37 14.71
C THR A 62 -3.70 -18.52 15.35
N TYR A 63 -2.76 -17.66 14.95
CA TYR A 63 -1.48 -17.46 15.61
C TYR A 63 -1.53 -16.11 16.32
N THR A 64 -1.31 -16.11 17.64
CA THR A 64 -1.42 -14.91 18.47
C THR A 64 -0.34 -14.86 19.54
N SER A 65 0.15 -13.65 19.87
CA SER A 65 0.86 -13.47 21.13
C SER A 65 -0.06 -13.73 22.32
N ALA A 66 0.50 -14.15 23.45
CA ALA A 66 -0.22 -14.18 24.70
C ALA A 66 -0.58 -12.76 25.15
N ASP A 67 -1.73 -12.59 25.79
CA ASP A 67 -2.24 -11.27 26.17
C ASP A 67 -1.25 -10.52 27.09
N GLY A 68 -0.83 -9.34 26.66
CA GLY A 68 0.09 -8.47 27.38
C GLY A 68 1.56 -8.90 27.34
N GLU A 69 1.90 -9.94 26.59
CA GLU A 69 3.27 -10.42 26.42
C GLU A 69 3.88 -9.91 25.12
N LYS A 70 5.17 -9.49 25.18
CA LYS A 70 5.90 -9.06 24.00
C LYS A 70 6.52 -10.25 23.27
N VAL A 71 6.06 -10.51 22.05
CA VAL A 71 6.54 -11.59 21.19
C VAL A 71 7.12 -11.00 19.92
N ILE A 72 8.40 -11.25 19.67
CA ILE A 72 9.13 -10.71 18.51
C ILE A 72 9.54 -11.89 17.60
N ILE A 73 9.20 -11.79 16.30
CA ILE A 73 9.67 -12.72 15.27
C ILE A 73 10.67 -11.99 14.40
N LYS A 74 11.92 -12.47 14.35
CA LYS A 74 13.00 -11.82 13.60
C LYS A 74 13.54 -12.67 12.45
N GLY A 75 13.74 -12.03 11.29
CA GLY A 75 14.45 -12.61 10.16
C GLY A 75 15.97 -12.60 10.30
N SER A 76 16.50 -12.02 11.37
CA SER A 76 17.94 -11.86 11.65
C SER A 76 18.49 -12.90 12.63
N GLU A 77 19.84 -12.97 12.69
CA GLU A 77 20.60 -13.68 13.71
C GLU A 77 21.60 -12.73 14.37
N VAL A 78 21.87 -12.97 15.66
CA VAL A 78 22.94 -12.26 16.40
C VAL A 78 24.29 -12.83 16.00
N ILE A 79 25.17 -11.99 15.49
CA ILE A 79 26.50 -12.40 15.04
C ILE A 79 27.59 -11.90 16.00
N LYS A 80 28.45 -12.81 16.38
CA LYS A 80 29.66 -12.57 17.19
C LYS A 80 30.90 -12.99 16.42
N GLY A 81 32.07 -12.69 16.96
CA GLY A 81 33.34 -13.05 16.33
C GLY A 81 33.83 -12.02 15.32
N TRP A 82 33.30 -10.81 15.38
CA TRP A 82 33.81 -9.67 14.62
C TRP A 82 35.25 -9.39 14.96
N LYS A 83 36.12 -9.23 13.97
CA LYS A 83 37.55 -8.88 14.12
C LYS A 83 37.78 -7.46 13.68
N LYS A 84 38.49 -6.69 14.47
CA LYS A 84 38.81 -5.31 14.14
C LYS A 84 40.03 -5.26 13.22
N GLU A 85 39.90 -4.60 12.07
CA GLU A 85 40.97 -4.38 11.10
C GLU A 85 40.99 -2.91 10.68
N GLU A 86 42.05 -2.18 10.90
CA GLU A 86 42.31 -0.79 10.45
C GLU A 86 41.14 0.22 10.63
N GLY A 87 40.39 0.09 11.72
CA GLY A 87 39.27 0.99 12.04
C GLY A 87 37.89 0.47 11.60
N THR A 88 37.84 -0.59 10.85
CA THR A 88 36.60 -1.34 10.46
C THR A 88 36.51 -2.66 11.20
N TRP A 89 35.38 -3.30 11.12
CA TRP A 89 35.17 -4.63 11.67
C TRP A 89 34.78 -5.58 10.55
N LYS A 90 35.25 -6.82 10.67
CA LYS A 90 35.05 -7.88 9.69
C LYS A 90 34.54 -9.15 10.36
N VAL A 91 33.58 -9.82 9.74
CA VAL A 91 33.14 -11.17 10.10
C VAL A 91 33.10 -12.05 8.86
N GLU A 92 33.53 -13.31 9.01
CA GLU A 92 33.49 -14.34 7.96
C GLU A 92 32.48 -15.41 8.35
N ILE A 93 31.49 -15.67 7.49
CA ILE A 93 30.40 -16.59 7.74
C ILE A 93 30.38 -17.63 6.59
N ASP A 94 30.42 -18.91 6.94
CA ASP A 94 30.33 -19.97 5.94
C ASP A 94 28.97 -19.90 5.20
N ASN A 95 28.98 -20.02 3.89
CA ASN A 95 27.75 -19.89 3.09
C ASN A 95 26.68 -20.94 3.44
N GLU A 96 27.07 -22.09 3.98
CA GLU A 96 26.15 -23.10 4.50
C GLU A 96 25.24 -22.57 5.63
N PHE A 97 25.67 -21.55 6.38
CA PHE A 97 24.88 -20.91 7.44
C PHE A 97 23.56 -20.33 6.90
N PHE A 98 23.55 -19.85 5.67
CA PHE A 98 22.38 -19.22 5.06
C PHE A 98 21.42 -20.25 4.41
N GLY A 99 21.82 -21.50 4.26
CA GLY A 99 21.01 -22.52 3.60
C GLY A 99 20.77 -22.21 2.11
N GLU A 100 19.50 -22.27 1.70
CA GLU A 100 19.11 -22.05 0.29
C GLU A 100 19.05 -20.56 -0.10
N TYR A 101 19.03 -19.64 0.85
CA TYR A 101 18.87 -18.21 0.62
C TYR A 101 19.96 -17.42 1.35
N ASN A 102 20.92 -16.90 0.60
CA ASN A 102 21.95 -16.01 1.13
C ASN A 102 21.63 -14.55 0.75
N PRO A 103 21.18 -13.72 1.69
CA PRO A 103 20.86 -12.32 1.45
C PRO A 103 22.05 -11.47 0.97
N TYR A 104 23.27 -11.89 1.24
CA TYR A 104 24.51 -11.18 0.90
C TYR A 104 25.08 -11.58 -0.47
N THR A 105 24.38 -12.45 -1.20
CA THR A 105 24.62 -12.78 -2.61
C THR A 105 23.42 -12.46 -3.49
N THR A 106 22.28 -12.16 -2.86
CA THR A 106 21.03 -11.82 -3.55
C THR A 106 20.90 -10.30 -3.62
N THR A 107 21.05 -9.74 -4.81
CA THR A 107 20.92 -8.30 -5.03
C THR A 107 19.45 -7.87 -5.09
N ILE A 108 19.18 -6.62 -4.72
CA ILE A 108 17.90 -5.96 -4.96
C ILE A 108 17.84 -5.68 -6.46
N ASP A 109 17.05 -6.46 -7.18
CA ASP A 109 16.88 -6.40 -8.63
C ASP A 109 15.48 -6.84 -9.05
N GLY A 110 15.01 -6.32 -10.15
CA GLY A 110 13.72 -6.69 -10.74
C GLY A 110 13.15 -5.60 -11.64
N ASP A 111 12.01 -5.90 -12.24
CA ASP A 111 11.30 -4.98 -13.11
C ASP A 111 10.98 -3.67 -12.38
N TRP A 112 11.14 -2.55 -13.10
CA TRP A 112 10.85 -1.19 -12.62
C TRP A 112 11.76 -0.66 -11.51
N LEU A 113 12.81 -1.39 -11.12
CA LEU A 113 13.90 -0.85 -10.30
C LEU A 113 14.78 0.05 -11.19
N MET A 114 14.90 1.31 -10.82
CA MET A 114 15.56 2.36 -11.60
C MET A 114 16.92 2.77 -11.06
N SER A 115 17.15 2.59 -9.76
CA SER A 115 18.37 3.02 -9.06
C SER A 115 18.65 2.12 -7.85
N PRO A 116 19.90 1.79 -7.54
CA PRO A 116 21.11 2.13 -8.29
C PRO A 116 21.23 1.35 -9.60
N ILE A 117 21.80 1.97 -10.62
CA ILE A 117 22.00 1.35 -11.94
C ILE A 117 22.95 0.14 -11.84
N ASP A 118 24.00 0.25 -11.02
CA ASP A 118 24.99 -0.79 -10.81
C ASP A 118 24.48 -1.99 -9.99
N LYS A 119 23.28 -1.86 -9.41
CA LYS A 119 22.57 -2.93 -8.69
C LYS A 119 23.46 -3.67 -7.67
N PHE A 120 24.24 -2.92 -6.90
CA PHE A 120 25.16 -3.48 -5.90
C PHE A 120 24.47 -3.78 -4.57
N LEU A 121 23.31 -3.18 -4.30
CA LEU A 121 22.59 -3.38 -3.04
C LEU A 121 22.06 -4.80 -2.91
N HIS A 122 22.26 -5.37 -1.73
CA HIS A 122 21.81 -6.72 -1.40
C HIS A 122 20.50 -6.69 -0.58
N THR A 123 19.81 -7.83 -0.54
CA THR A 123 18.70 -8.04 0.39
C THR A 123 19.20 -8.21 1.83
N GLY A 124 20.50 -8.39 2.00
CA GLY A 124 21.20 -8.35 3.26
C GLY A 124 21.15 -7.00 3.95
N ALA A 125 21.25 -7.00 5.27
CA ALA A 125 21.38 -5.80 6.11
C ALA A 125 22.12 -6.13 7.41
N VAL A 126 22.78 -5.10 7.98
CA VAL A 126 23.47 -5.18 9.27
C VAL A 126 22.80 -4.22 10.24
N TYR A 127 22.48 -4.69 11.44
CA TYR A 127 21.78 -3.91 12.47
C TYR A 127 22.60 -3.83 13.75
N VAL A 128 22.50 -2.66 14.41
CA VAL A 128 23.01 -2.43 15.77
C VAL A 128 21.85 -1.94 16.64
N TYR A 129 21.44 -2.71 17.63
CA TYR A 129 20.27 -2.42 18.46
C TYR A 129 19.05 -1.99 17.62
N ASP A 130 18.67 -2.83 16.67
CA ASP A 130 17.58 -2.62 15.71
C ASP A 130 17.76 -1.47 14.69
N SER A 131 18.87 -0.72 14.72
CA SER A 131 19.18 0.31 13.74
C SER A 131 19.98 -0.25 12.58
N ALA A 132 19.45 -0.15 11.36
CA ALA A 132 20.13 -0.62 10.15
C ALA A 132 21.29 0.31 9.76
N LEU A 133 22.44 -0.29 9.41
CA LEU A 133 23.55 0.41 8.77
C LEU A 133 23.28 0.54 7.27
N LYS A 134 23.85 1.57 6.64
CA LYS A 134 23.75 1.78 5.19
C LYS A 134 24.76 0.90 4.44
N GLU A 135 24.32 0.24 3.39
CA GLU A 135 25.20 -0.49 2.48
C GLU A 135 25.95 0.44 1.53
N VAL A 136 27.22 0.15 1.28
CA VAL A 136 28.07 0.84 0.31
C VAL A 136 28.61 -0.14 -0.74
N ALA A 137 29.07 0.38 -1.90
CA ALA A 137 29.42 -0.46 -3.04
C ALA A 137 30.72 -1.22 -2.85
N ASP A 138 31.68 -0.66 -2.14
CA ASP A 138 32.98 -1.27 -1.91
C ASP A 138 33.64 -0.79 -0.59
N GLU A 139 34.73 -1.46 -0.23
CA GLU A 139 35.45 -1.21 1.02
C GLU A 139 35.96 0.25 1.17
N SER A 140 36.31 0.91 0.06
CA SER A 140 36.85 2.27 0.08
C SER A 140 35.81 3.34 0.49
N GLU A 141 34.52 2.99 0.44
CA GLU A 141 33.40 3.84 0.82
C GLU A 141 32.95 3.65 2.27
N LEU A 142 33.62 2.75 3.03
CA LEU A 142 33.24 2.48 4.42
C LEU A 142 33.46 3.69 5.32
N LEU A 143 32.36 4.23 5.82
CA LEU A 143 32.27 5.30 6.80
C LEU A 143 31.54 4.80 8.05
N GLU A 144 31.49 5.60 9.11
CA GLU A 144 30.70 5.28 10.29
C GLU A 144 29.24 4.97 9.93
N SER A 145 28.68 3.91 10.49
CA SER A 145 27.33 3.40 10.22
C SER A 145 27.11 2.89 8.80
N THR A 146 28.17 2.42 8.14
CA THR A 146 28.05 1.75 6.82
C THR A 146 28.63 0.33 6.85
N TRP A 147 28.23 -0.49 5.88
CA TRP A 147 28.70 -1.85 5.72
C TRP A 147 28.83 -2.21 4.24
N TYR A 148 29.66 -3.22 3.97
CA TYR A 148 29.94 -3.78 2.65
C TYR A 148 30.09 -5.30 2.75
N THR A 149 29.85 -6.04 1.68
CA THR A 149 30.03 -7.50 1.63
C THR A 149 30.75 -7.97 0.39
N GLU A 150 31.49 -9.05 0.53
CA GLU A 150 32.09 -9.78 -0.60
C GLU A 150 31.99 -11.30 -0.39
N GLN A 151 32.11 -12.05 -1.48
CA GLN A 151 32.18 -13.51 -1.44
C GLN A 151 33.63 -13.94 -1.59
N LYS A 152 34.14 -14.75 -0.65
CA LYS A 152 35.53 -15.22 -0.66
C LYS A 152 35.64 -16.63 -0.10
N ASP A 153 36.26 -17.54 -0.87
CA ASP A 153 36.56 -18.90 -0.44
C ASP A 153 35.37 -19.69 0.14
N GLY A 154 34.18 -19.52 -0.45
CA GLY A 154 32.93 -20.17 0.02
C GLY A 154 32.31 -19.52 1.26
N LYS A 155 32.76 -18.32 1.60
CA LYS A 155 32.25 -17.53 2.73
C LYS A 155 31.66 -16.21 2.27
N THR A 156 30.69 -15.77 3.01
CA THR A 156 30.21 -14.37 3.02
C THR A 156 31.07 -13.60 4.00
N VAL A 157 31.75 -12.58 3.52
CA VAL A 157 32.55 -11.67 4.34
C VAL A 157 31.82 -10.34 4.44
N ILE A 158 31.55 -9.92 5.67
CA ILE A 158 30.87 -8.64 5.93
C ILE A 158 31.85 -7.71 6.63
N TYR A 159 32.04 -6.53 6.06
CA TYR A 159 32.79 -5.43 6.63
C TYR A 159 31.82 -4.36 7.11
N ALA A 160 32.04 -3.82 8.29
CA ALA A 160 31.20 -2.74 8.82
C ALA A 160 32.01 -1.79 9.69
N ASN A 161 31.63 -0.51 9.66
CA ASN A 161 32.20 0.49 10.54
C ASN A 161 31.16 0.90 11.58
N PHE A 162 31.31 0.39 12.78
CA PHE A 162 30.41 0.66 13.91
C PHE A 162 30.81 1.90 14.73
N GLY A 163 31.70 2.76 14.21
CA GLY A 163 32.24 3.88 14.96
C GLY A 163 32.97 3.42 16.22
N GLY A 164 32.56 3.94 17.37
CA GLY A 164 33.12 3.56 18.67
C GLY A 164 32.50 2.30 19.30
N TYR A 165 31.52 1.66 18.66
CA TYR A 165 30.80 0.51 19.20
C TYR A 165 31.56 -0.81 18.93
N ASP A 166 31.64 -1.68 19.95
CA ASP A 166 32.19 -3.03 19.82
C ASP A 166 31.06 -4.03 19.54
N PRO A 167 30.95 -4.58 18.31
CA PRO A 167 29.86 -5.46 17.90
C PRO A 167 29.84 -6.78 18.66
N ASN A 168 30.93 -7.16 19.35
CA ASN A 168 31.00 -8.37 20.15
C ASN A 168 30.44 -8.17 21.57
N GLN A 169 30.40 -6.94 22.07
CA GLN A 169 29.91 -6.63 23.42
C GLN A 169 28.39 -6.40 23.47
N GLY A 170 27.81 -5.87 22.41
CA GLY A 170 26.39 -5.58 22.35
C GLY A 170 25.63 -6.46 21.36
N ILE A 171 24.46 -6.02 20.91
CA ILE A 171 23.60 -6.72 19.95
C ILE A 171 23.93 -6.21 18.54
N THR A 172 24.55 -7.06 17.74
CA THR A 172 24.77 -6.85 16.30
C THR A 172 24.14 -8.01 15.55
N GLU A 173 23.25 -7.70 14.63
CA GLU A 173 22.45 -8.67 13.91
C GLU A 173 22.66 -8.55 12.40
N ILE A 174 22.48 -9.65 11.71
CA ILE A 174 22.36 -9.68 10.24
C ILE A 174 21.08 -10.39 9.87
N ASN A 175 20.36 -9.92 8.86
CA ASN A 175 19.21 -10.65 8.36
C ASN A 175 19.65 -11.89 7.56
N VAL A 176 18.94 -12.99 7.74
CA VAL A 176 19.27 -14.28 7.11
C VAL A 176 18.05 -14.96 6.50
N ARG A 177 16.84 -14.47 6.79
CA ARG A 177 15.58 -15.04 6.31
C ARG A 177 14.84 -14.03 5.45
N GLN A 178 14.26 -14.52 4.37
CA GLN A 178 13.49 -13.70 3.45
C GLN A 178 12.22 -13.13 4.08
N SER A 179 11.60 -13.88 4.99
CA SER A 179 10.34 -13.52 5.64
C SER A 179 10.33 -13.95 7.10
N CYS A 180 9.46 -13.34 7.91
CA CYS A 180 9.17 -13.75 9.28
C CYS A 180 7.96 -14.69 9.36
N PHE A 181 6.92 -14.42 8.56
CA PHE A 181 5.69 -15.21 8.57
C PHE A 181 5.13 -15.34 7.13
N TYR A 182 5.46 -16.45 6.46
CA TYR A 182 5.10 -16.62 5.05
C TYR A 182 4.94 -18.10 4.70
N PRO A 183 3.78 -18.55 4.19
CA PRO A 183 3.58 -19.95 3.80
C PRO A 183 4.50 -20.31 2.62
N LYS A 184 5.12 -21.47 2.67
CA LYS A 184 5.92 -21.99 1.56
C LYS A 184 5.03 -22.31 0.36
N GLU A 185 3.85 -22.87 0.61
CA GLU A 185 2.89 -23.26 -0.42
C GLU A 185 1.79 -22.20 -0.61
N THR A 186 1.27 -22.09 -1.82
CA THR A 186 0.08 -21.28 -2.12
C THR A 186 -1.19 -21.94 -1.60
N GLY A 187 -2.28 -21.16 -1.43
CA GLY A 187 -3.58 -21.70 -1.06
C GLY A 187 -3.73 -22.09 0.40
N VAL A 188 -2.83 -21.64 1.28
CA VAL A 188 -3.00 -21.77 2.74
C VAL A 188 -3.97 -20.70 3.21
N ASN A 189 -5.24 -21.04 3.32
CA ASN A 189 -6.35 -20.12 3.50
C ASN A 189 -6.72 -19.90 4.98
N TYR A 190 -7.43 -18.80 5.26
CA TYR A 190 -8.10 -18.54 6.54
C TYR A 190 -7.18 -18.61 7.77
N ILE A 191 -6.04 -17.95 7.68
CA ILE A 191 -5.11 -17.78 8.80
C ILE A 191 -5.35 -16.42 9.43
N THR A 192 -5.25 -16.35 10.77
CA THR A 192 -5.18 -15.10 11.53
C THR A 192 -3.81 -14.97 12.17
N VAL A 193 -3.14 -13.82 12.01
CA VAL A 193 -1.85 -13.49 12.63
C VAL A 193 -1.99 -12.18 13.36
N ARG A 194 -1.84 -12.19 14.69
CA ARG A 194 -2.05 -10.99 15.49
C ARG A 194 -1.13 -10.86 16.70
N GLY A 195 -0.83 -9.62 17.07
CA GLY A 195 -0.17 -9.27 18.32
C GLY A 195 1.36 -9.47 18.30
N PHE A 196 1.97 -9.68 17.14
CA PHE A 196 3.41 -9.87 17.02
C PHE A 196 4.14 -8.58 16.64
N GLU A 197 5.35 -8.41 17.15
CA GLU A 197 6.36 -7.56 16.52
C GLU A 197 7.17 -8.42 15.54
N MET A 198 7.32 -7.97 14.29
CA MET A 198 8.06 -8.70 13.25
C MET A 198 9.03 -7.78 12.55
N ALA A 199 10.31 -8.19 12.45
CA ALA A 199 11.37 -7.33 11.93
C ALA A 199 12.52 -8.07 11.23
N HIS A 200 13.37 -7.30 10.54
CA HIS A 200 14.64 -7.71 9.97
C HIS A 200 14.52 -8.78 8.88
N ALA A 201 13.49 -8.69 8.03
CA ALA A 201 13.36 -9.60 6.90
C ALA A 201 14.20 -9.17 5.70
N ALA A 202 14.85 -10.12 5.06
CA ALA A 202 15.65 -9.94 3.84
C ALA A 202 14.78 -10.06 2.58
N THR A 203 13.67 -9.31 2.53
CA THR A 203 12.73 -9.37 1.41
C THR A 203 13.36 -8.85 0.13
N PRO A 204 13.10 -9.50 -1.04
CA PRO A 204 13.56 -9.00 -2.33
C PRO A 204 12.72 -7.81 -2.80
N TRP A 205 13.18 -7.14 -3.86
CA TRP A 205 12.36 -6.21 -4.60
C TRP A 205 11.08 -6.88 -5.08
N ALA A 206 9.95 -6.22 -4.90
CA ALA A 206 8.63 -6.73 -5.27
C ALA A 206 8.08 -5.96 -6.48
N PRO A 207 8.45 -6.33 -7.71
CA PRO A 207 7.85 -5.75 -8.91
C PRO A 207 6.41 -6.25 -9.09
N PRO A 208 5.55 -5.50 -9.79
CA PRO A 208 4.12 -5.84 -9.92
C PRO A 208 3.85 -7.13 -10.68
N THR A 209 4.85 -7.63 -11.36
CA THR A 209 4.74 -8.69 -12.36
C THR A 209 5.57 -9.93 -12.04
N ALA A 210 6.05 -10.04 -10.81
CA ALA A 210 6.77 -11.20 -10.32
C ALA A 210 6.23 -11.65 -8.96
N ASP A 211 6.79 -12.71 -8.42
CA ASP A 211 6.51 -13.12 -7.05
C ASP A 211 6.87 -11.98 -6.08
N GLN A 212 6.00 -11.74 -5.11
CA GLN A 212 6.11 -10.60 -4.18
C GLN A 212 6.14 -11.08 -2.73
N PRO A 213 7.18 -11.77 -2.26
CA PRO A 213 7.29 -12.13 -0.85
C PRO A 213 7.46 -10.86 0.01
N GLY A 214 6.71 -10.77 1.09
CA GLY A 214 6.84 -9.75 2.12
C GLY A 214 7.48 -10.31 3.39
N LEU A 215 7.69 -9.43 4.37
CA LEU A 215 8.06 -9.86 5.72
C LEU A 215 6.98 -10.80 6.29
N ILE A 216 5.71 -10.47 6.04
CA ILE A 216 4.55 -11.32 6.26
C ILE A 216 3.63 -11.28 5.04
N GLY A 217 2.94 -12.39 4.76
CA GLY A 217 1.91 -12.41 3.71
C GLY A 217 1.26 -13.75 3.48
N PRO A 218 0.08 -13.75 2.81
CA PRO A 218 -0.73 -14.94 2.57
C PRO A 218 -0.27 -15.85 1.43
N HIS A 219 0.69 -15.46 0.62
CA HIS A 219 1.21 -16.23 -0.51
C HIS A 219 0.14 -16.83 -1.43
N TRP A 220 -0.63 -15.97 -2.14
CA TRP A 220 -1.65 -16.40 -3.09
C TRP A 220 -2.71 -17.32 -2.48
N SER A 221 -3.42 -16.80 -1.52
CA SER A 221 -4.45 -17.51 -0.78
C SER A 221 -5.68 -16.65 -0.52
N LYS A 222 -6.60 -17.13 0.30
CA LYS A 222 -7.84 -16.46 0.62
C LYS A 222 -8.00 -16.20 2.11
N GLY A 223 -8.56 -15.02 2.41
CA GLY A 223 -9.23 -14.76 3.66
C GLY A 223 -8.32 -14.69 4.89
N TRP A 224 -7.07 -14.23 4.77
CA TRP A 224 -6.21 -13.97 5.93
C TRP A 224 -6.68 -12.76 6.72
N ILE A 225 -6.41 -12.77 8.02
CA ILE A 225 -6.50 -11.61 8.90
C ILE A 225 -5.10 -11.34 9.45
N ILE A 226 -4.58 -10.14 9.20
CA ILE A 226 -3.30 -9.64 9.72
C ILE A 226 -3.65 -8.40 10.55
N GLU A 227 -3.59 -8.54 11.87
CA GLU A 227 -4.11 -7.51 12.77
C GLU A 227 -3.26 -7.31 14.02
N ASP A 228 -3.26 -6.08 14.55
CA ASP A 228 -2.62 -5.73 15.82
C ASP A 228 -1.11 -6.05 15.87
N ASN A 229 -0.41 -6.04 14.71
CA ASN A 229 1.01 -6.33 14.63
C ASN A 229 1.83 -5.03 14.51
N ILE A 230 3.09 -5.11 14.92
CA ILE A 230 4.12 -4.12 14.63
C ILE A 230 5.08 -4.74 13.60
N ILE A 231 5.21 -4.11 12.43
CA ILE A 231 5.97 -4.63 11.28
C ILE A 231 6.97 -3.58 10.85
N HIS A 232 8.26 -3.90 10.90
CA HIS A 232 9.28 -2.91 10.59
C HIS A 232 10.59 -3.53 10.10
N ASP A 233 11.48 -2.66 9.60
CA ASP A 233 12.82 -3.03 9.14
C ASP A 233 12.83 -4.23 8.19
N SER A 234 11.89 -4.22 7.22
CA SER A 234 11.94 -5.10 6.06
C SER A 234 12.82 -4.49 4.98
N ARG A 235 13.69 -5.28 4.35
CA ARG A 235 14.58 -4.74 3.31
C ARG A 235 13.81 -4.11 2.16
N CYS A 236 12.70 -4.74 1.72
CA CYS A 236 11.78 -4.18 0.75
C CYS A 236 10.36 -4.06 1.32
N CYS A 237 9.59 -5.14 1.40
CA CYS A 237 8.16 -5.06 1.71
C CYS A 237 7.80 -5.54 3.11
N GLY A 238 6.90 -4.83 3.79
CA GLY A 238 6.31 -5.25 5.06
C GLY A 238 5.28 -6.37 4.84
N ILE A 239 4.05 -6.01 4.50
CA ILE A 239 2.98 -6.98 4.21
C ILE A 239 2.88 -7.17 2.69
N SER A 240 2.87 -8.42 2.23
CA SER A 240 2.54 -8.73 0.83
C SER A 240 1.23 -9.51 0.76
N LEU A 241 0.25 -8.97 0.04
CA LEU A 241 -1.00 -9.67 -0.30
C LEU A 241 -0.86 -10.55 -1.54
N GLY A 242 0.34 -10.56 -2.12
CA GLY A 242 0.79 -11.53 -3.08
C GLY A 242 0.62 -11.18 -4.54
N LYS A 243 1.43 -11.86 -5.24
CA LYS A 243 1.32 -12.34 -6.61
C LYS A 243 1.91 -13.75 -6.59
N GLU A 244 1.47 -14.58 -7.50
CA GLU A 244 1.96 -15.94 -7.61
C GLU A 244 2.67 -16.11 -8.96
N ILE A 245 3.80 -16.82 -8.97
CA ILE A 245 4.71 -16.90 -10.12
C ILE A 245 4.06 -17.52 -11.37
N SER A 246 3.09 -18.44 -11.21
CA SER A 246 2.40 -19.08 -12.35
C SER A 246 1.58 -18.09 -13.18
N THR A 247 1.24 -16.92 -12.63
CA THR A 247 0.59 -15.84 -13.39
C THR A 247 1.55 -15.15 -14.36
N GLY A 248 2.83 -15.51 -14.37
CA GLY A 248 3.87 -14.94 -15.22
C GLY A 248 4.50 -13.68 -14.64
N HIS A 249 5.52 -13.19 -15.31
CA HIS A 249 6.23 -11.96 -14.94
C HIS A 249 6.49 -11.12 -16.18
N ASN A 250 6.97 -9.90 -15.97
CA ASN A 250 7.27 -8.95 -17.03
C ASN A 250 8.79 -8.80 -17.23
N PRO A 251 9.37 -9.48 -18.21
CA PRO A 251 10.80 -9.40 -18.46
C PRO A 251 11.20 -8.22 -19.37
N ALA A 252 10.31 -7.25 -19.61
CA ALA A 252 10.52 -6.19 -20.61
C ALA A 252 11.77 -5.36 -20.33
N VAL A 253 12.07 -5.06 -19.07
CA VAL A 253 13.26 -4.28 -18.69
C VAL A 253 14.55 -4.98 -19.11
N ASN A 254 14.56 -6.31 -19.07
CA ASN A 254 15.75 -7.11 -19.41
C ASN A 254 15.79 -7.54 -20.87
N PHE A 255 14.66 -7.78 -21.52
CA PHE A 255 14.62 -8.41 -22.85
C PHE A 255 13.99 -7.55 -23.96
N GLY A 256 13.14 -6.59 -23.65
CA GLY A 256 12.58 -5.64 -24.62
C GLY A 256 11.90 -6.23 -25.86
N ARG A 257 11.47 -7.50 -25.84
CA ARG A 257 10.88 -8.19 -27.02
C ARG A 257 9.49 -7.67 -27.38
N LYS A 258 8.77 -7.15 -26.40
CA LYS A 258 7.48 -6.45 -26.52
C LYS A 258 7.34 -5.48 -25.35
N SER A 259 6.37 -4.58 -25.45
CA SER A 259 6.09 -3.60 -24.41
C SER A 259 5.89 -4.25 -23.03
N GLY A 260 6.38 -3.61 -21.98
CA GLY A 260 6.10 -4.01 -20.59
C GLY A 260 4.62 -4.06 -20.28
N TYR A 261 3.84 -3.13 -20.83
CA TYR A 261 2.38 -3.12 -20.69
C TYR A 261 1.69 -4.31 -21.38
N GLN A 262 2.26 -4.82 -22.48
CA GLN A 262 1.76 -6.04 -23.12
C GLN A 262 2.01 -7.26 -22.24
N TYR A 263 3.19 -7.40 -21.65
CA TYR A 263 3.46 -8.46 -20.69
C TYR A 263 2.53 -8.40 -19.48
N GLN A 264 2.32 -7.20 -18.94
CA GLN A 264 1.45 -6.97 -17.79
C GLN A 264 0.00 -7.36 -18.11
N LEU A 265 -0.50 -7.01 -19.29
CA LEU A 265 -1.83 -7.44 -19.75
C LEU A 265 -1.92 -8.97 -19.82
N GLU A 266 -0.90 -9.65 -20.34
CA GLU A 266 -0.85 -11.11 -20.42
C GLU A 266 -0.90 -11.78 -19.04
N THR A 267 -0.29 -11.15 -18.00
CA THR A 267 -0.34 -11.71 -16.64
C THR A 267 -1.75 -11.72 -16.07
N VAL A 268 -2.59 -10.75 -16.44
CA VAL A 268 -4.02 -10.72 -16.03
C VAL A 268 -4.77 -11.93 -16.58
N PHE A 269 -4.63 -12.22 -17.87
CA PHE A 269 -5.28 -13.38 -18.47
C PHE A 269 -4.76 -14.70 -17.91
N ARG A 270 -3.46 -14.78 -17.64
CA ARG A 270 -2.85 -15.95 -16.98
C ARG A 270 -3.37 -16.14 -15.56
N ALA A 271 -3.53 -15.04 -14.81
CA ALA A 271 -4.09 -15.10 -13.47
C ALA A 271 -5.50 -15.68 -13.48
N VAL A 272 -6.37 -15.24 -14.40
CA VAL A 272 -7.72 -15.81 -14.58
C VAL A 272 -7.66 -17.30 -14.92
N GLN A 273 -6.75 -17.71 -15.81
CA GLN A 273 -6.54 -19.13 -16.15
C GLN A 273 -6.02 -19.94 -14.95
N ALA A 274 -5.17 -19.36 -14.11
CA ALA A 274 -4.66 -19.97 -12.87
C ALA A 274 -5.71 -20.01 -11.73
N GLY A 275 -6.91 -19.52 -11.98
CA GLY A 275 -8.03 -19.56 -11.04
C GLY A 275 -8.13 -18.34 -10.12
N TRP A 276 -7.62 -17.19 -10.55
CA TRP A 276 -7.84 -15.93 -9.85
C TRP A 276 -9.33 -15.56 -9.87
N CYS A 277 -9.99 -15.78 -8.75
CA CYS A 277 -11.40 -15.50 -8.55
C CYS A 277 -11.70 -15.27 -7.07
N LYS A 278 -12.83 -14.61 -6.78
CA LYS A 278 -13.28 -14.24 -5.42
C LYS A 278 -13.40 -15.44 -4.47
N GLU A 279 -13.71 -16.62 -5.02
CA GLU A 279 -13.88 -17.85 -4.25
C GLU A 279 -12.56 -18.43 -3.75
N LYS A 280 -11.43 -18.10 -4.39
CA LYS A 280 -10.13 -18.74 -4.11
C LYS A 280 -9.07 -17.80 -3.61
N ILE A 281 -9.05 -16.53 -4.04
CA ILE A 281 -7.94 -15.60 -3.82
C ILE A 281 -8.47 -14.27 -3.27
N GLY A 282 -7.68 -13.64 -2.37
CA GLY A 282 -8.00 -12.33 -1.83
C GLY A 282 -8.93 -12.36 -0.63
N SER A 283 -9.75 -11.34 -0.45
CA SER A 283 -10.65 -11.17 0.70
C SER A 283 -9.90 -11.17 2.05
N HIS A 284 -8.73 -10.55 2.06
CA HIS A 284 -7.91 -10.39 3.26
C HIS A 284 -8.39 -9.20 4.09
N ILE A 285 -8.15 -9.28 5.40
CA ILE A 285 -8.34 -8.17 6.34
C ILE A 285 -6.97 -7.80 6.89
N VAL A 286 -6.54 -6.56 6.65
CA VAL A 286 -5.29 -6.00 7.18
C VAL A 286 -5.66 -4.79 8.01
N ARG A 287 -5.57 -4.91 9.33
CA ARG A 287 -6.05 -3.85 10.21
C ARG A 287 -5.24 -3.66 11.47
N ASN A 288 -5.28 -2.44 12.00
CA ASN A 288 -4.69 -2.11 13.31
C ASN A 288 -3.18 -2.40 13.40
N ASN A 289 -2.49 -2.49 12.26
CA ASN A 289 -1.05 -2.71 12.26
C ASN A 289 -0.30 -1.37 12.28
N THR A 290 0.85 -1.36 12.95
CA THR A 290 1.85 -0.30 12.82
C THR A 290 2.94 -0.80 11.89
N ILE A 291 3.16 -0.11 10.75
CA ILE A 291 4.08 -0.55 9.69
C ILE A 291 5.04 0.59 9.38
N TYR A 292 6.34 0.37 9.54
CA TYR A 292 7.32 1.44 9.33
C TYR A 292 8.70 0.91 8.92
N ASP A 293 9.56 1.81 8.45
CA ASP A 293 10.96 1.52 8.07
C ASP A 293 11.13 0.36 7.08
N CYS A 294 10.18 0.18 6.17
CA CYS A 294 10.30 -0.76 5.06
C CYS A 294 10.88 -0.03 3.84
N GLY A 295 11.87 -0.66 3.18
CA GLY A 295 12.63 0.00 2.11
C GLY A 295 11.84 0.26 0.83
N GLN A 296 10.77 -0.50 0.56
CA GLN A 296 9.95 -0.39 -0.64
C GLN A 296 8.47 -0.11 -0.32
N ASN A 297 7.76 -1.06 0.26
CA ASN A 297 6.32 -0.94 0.53
C ASN A 297 5.97 -1.27 1.97
N GLY A 298 4.99 -0.55 2.52
CA GLY A 298 4.32 -0.98 3.75
C GLY A 298 3.42 -2.19 3.46
N ILE A 299 2.51 -2.03 2.50
CA ILE A 299 1.61 -3.10 2.01
C ILE A 299 1.70 -3.15 0.49
N VAL A 300 1.97 -4.32 -0.08
CA VAL A 300 2.03 -4.54 -1.53
C VAL A 300 1.10 -5.68 -1.95
N GLY A 301 0.60 -5.64 -3.17
CA GLY A 301 -0.14 -6.76 -3.75
C GLY A 301 -0.40 -6.58 -5.24
N ASN A 302 -0.36 -7.71 -5.97
CA ASN A 302 -0.82 -7.78 -7.35
C ASN A 302 -1.73 -9.00 -7.50
N HIS A 303 -2.96 -8.79 -7.95
CA HIS A 303 -4.04 -9.77 -8.02
C HIS A 303 -4.49 -10.32 -6.64
N GLY A 304 -3.56 -10.71 -5.77
CA GLY A 304 -3.87 -11.33 -4.48
C GLY A 304 -4.58 -10.41 -3.49
N GLY A 305 -4.46 -9.09 -3.64
CA GLY A 305 -5.13 -8.10 -2.79
C GLY A 305 -6.60 -7.82 -3.13
N ALA A 306 -7.15 -8.41 -4.21
CA ALA A 306 -8.53 -8.18 -4.59
C ALA A 306 -9.54 -8.56 -3.49
N PHE A 307 -10.65 -7.83 -3.38
CA PHE A 307 -11.74 -8.05 -2.42
C PHE A 307 -11.34 -7.88 -0.94
N SER A 308 -10.23 -7.22 -0.66
CA SER A 308 -9.66 -7.09 0.68
C SER A 308 -10.10 -5.80 1.37
N GLU A 309 -10.02 -5.78 2.71
CA GLU A 309 -10.19 -4.59 3.53
C GLU A 309 -8.87 -4.25 4.23
N ILE A 310 -8.42 -3.00 4.09
CA ILE A 310 -7.17 -2.48 4.67
C ILE A 310 -7.52 -1.24 5.48
N TYR A 311 -7.51 -1.34 6.80
CA TYR A 311 -8.02 -0.26 7.61
C TYR A 311 -7.38 -0.12 9.00
N GLU A 312 -7.50 1.09 9.55
CA GLU A 312 -6.97 1.43 10.87
C GLU A 312 -5.48 1.12 11.03
N ASN A 313 -4.73 1.07 9.91
CA ASN A 313 -3.28 0.89 9.99
C ASN A 313 -2.59 2.26 10.11
N HIS A 314 -1.48 2.28 10.84
CA HIS A 314 -0.55 3.39 10.91
C HIS A 314 0.71 3.04 10.12
N ILE A 315 0.91 3.72 8.98
CA ILE A 315 1.95 3.40 8.00
C ILE A 315 2.84 4.63 7.82
N TYR A 316 4.14 4.51 8.10
CA TYR A 316 5.05 5.63 7.99
C TYR A 316 6.50 5.21 7.69
N ASN A 317 7.34 6.15 7.26
CA ASN A 317 8.73 5.92 6.90
C ASN A 317 8.92 4.82 5.84
N ILE A 318 8.03 4.73 4.85
CA ILE A 318 8.14 3.75 3.78
C ILE A 318 8.89 4.33 2.59
N GLY A 319 9.99 3.67 2.17
CA GLY A 319 10.84 4.12 1.07
C GLY A 319 11.54 5.45 1.34
N ASN A 320 11.52 5.96 2.55
CA ASN A 320 12.04 7.28 2.90
C ASN A 320 13.58 7.33 2.99
N ARG A 321 14.23 6.18 3.22
CA ARG A 321 15.71 6.08 3.21
C ARG A 321 16.30 6.34 1.82
N GLN A 322 15.53 6.12 0.76
CA GLN A 322 15.91 6.33 -0.65
C GLN A 322 17.25 5.66 -1.02
N GLU A 323 17.56 4.53 -0.41
CA GLU A 323 18.77 3.75 -0.76
C GLU A 323 18.68 3.21 -2.17
N PHE A 324 17.48 2.84 -2.60
CA PHE A 324 17.14 2.44 -3.95
C PHE A 324 15.82 3.11 -4.38
N PHE A 325 15.60 3.17 -5.68
CA PHE A 325 14.40 3.78 -6.25
C PHE A 325 13.87 2.98 -7.43
N GLY A 326 12.56 2.93 -7.55
CA GLY A 326 11.83 2.33 -8.66
C GLY A 326 10.38 2.74 -8.64
N PHE A 327 9.59 2.24 -9.60
CA PHE A 327 8.19 2.61 -9.74
C PHE A 327 7.22 1.80 -8.84
N GLU A 328 7.72 1.06 -7.88
CA GLU A 328 6.89 0.21 -7.01
C GLU A 328 7.04 0.56 -5.52
N ILE A 329 7.17 1.84 -5.18
CA ILE A 329 7.40 2.30 -3.80
C ILE A 329 6.19 3.06 -3.29
N ALA A 330 5.55 2.60 -2.20
CA ALA A 330 4.47 3.34 -1.54
C ALA A 330 4.16 2.79 -0.13
N GLY A 331 3.48 3.58 0.69
CA GLY A 331 2.86 3.09 1.93
C GLY A 331 1.93 1.91 1.64
N ILE A 332 1.03 2.08 0.65
CA ILE A 332 0.19 1.00 0.11
C ILE A 332 0.31 0.99 -1.42
N LYS A 333 0.76 -0.11 -2.02
CA LYS A 333 0.85 -0.28 -3.47
C LYS A 333 0.09 -1.52 -3.93
N LEU A 334 -0.99 -1.32 -4.67
CA LEU A 334 -1.80 -2.44 -5.17
C LEU A 334 -2.01 -2.34 -6.69
N HIS A 335 -1.86 -3.47 -7.37
CA HIS A 335 -2.41 -3.73 -8.70
C HIS A 335 -3.67 -4.57 -8.57
N ALA A 336 -4.64 -4.31 -9.44
CA ALA A 336 -5.90 -5.05 -9.46
C ALA A 336 -6.63 -5.03 -8.10
N ALA A 337 -6.73 -3.85 -7.51
CA ALA A 337 -7.46 -3.63 -6.26
C ALA A 337 -8.99 -3.71 -6.47
N ILE A 338 -9.46 -4.80 -7.06
CA ILE A 338 -10.87 -5.01 -7.37
C ILE A 338 -11.65 -5.15 -6.07
N ASP A 339 -12.71 -4.35 -5.92
CA ASP A 339 -13.56 -4.31 -4.71
C ASP A 339 -12.76 -4.23 -3.40
N THR A 340 -11.61 -3.58 -3.43
CA THR A 340 -10.75 -3.40 -2.24
C THR A 340 -11.15 -2.12 -1.52
N HIS A 341 -11.41 -2.21 -0.22
CA HIS A 341 -11.72 -1.05 0.62
C HIS A 341 -10.53 -0.68 1.49
N ILE A 342 -9.99 0.53 1.29
CA ILE A 342 -8.87 1.11 2.04
C ILE A 342 -9.41 2.27 2.86
N HIS A 343 -9.47 2.13 4.20
CA HIS A 343 -10.12 3.15 5.00
C HIS A 343 -9.54 3.35 6.40
N HIS A 344 -9.72 4.56 6.94
CA HIS A 344 -9.28 4.93 8.29
C HIS A 344 -7.79 4.69 8.55
N ASN A 345 -6.95 4.63 7.51
CA ASN A 345 -5.51 4.52 7.67
C ASN A 345 -4.88 5.90 7.87
N VAL A 346 -3.77 5.94 8.60
CA VAL A 346 -2.88 7.09 8.72
C VAL A 346 -1.59 6.77 7.97
N ILE A 347 -1.26 7.57 6.96
CA ILE A 347 -0.12 7.32 6.06
C ILE A 347 0.70 8.60 5.92
N HIS A 348 1.92 8.59 6.44
CA HIS A 348 2.78 9.76 6.44
C HIS A 348 4.27 9.42 6.34
N ASP A 349 5.10 10.39 6.01
CA ASP A 349 6.56 10.22 5.84
C ASP A 349 6.94 9.06 4.90
N CYS A 350 6.05 8.69 3.98
CA CYS A 350 6.29 7.71 2.94
C CYS A 350 6.81 8.39 1.67
N PHE A 351 7.51 7.66 0.79
CA PHE A 351 7.89 8.22 -0.51
C PHE A 351 6.64 8.57 -1.32
N TRP A 352 5.73 7.60 -1.50
CA TRP A 352 4.34 7.80 -1.94
C TRP A 352 3.39 7.23 -0.89
N GLY A 353 2.25 7.88 -0.67
CA GLY A 353 1.25 7.42 0.29
C GLY A 353 0.56 6.13 -0.18
N THR A 354 -0.45 6.25 -1.02
CA THR A 354 -1.16 5.11 -1.63
C THR A 354 -1.08 5.17 -3.14
N TRP A 355 -0.75 4.04 -3.77
CA TRP A 355 -0.76 3.88 -5.21
C TRP A 355 -1.65 2.70 -5.61
N LEU A 356 -2.78 2.99 -6.25
CA LEU A 356 -3.61 1.98 -6.90
C LEU A 356 -3.32 2.02 -8.40
N ASP A 357 -2.71 0.96 -8.87
CA ASP A 357 -2.28 0.78 -10.25
C ASP A 357 -3.14 -0.28 -10.92
N TRP A 358 -3.40 -0.14 -12.17
CA TRP A 358 -4.19 -1.03 -13.03
C TRP A 358 -5.37 -1.73 -12.36
N GLN A 359 -6.56 -1.59 -12.94
CA GLN A 359 -7.74 -2.39 -12.59
C GLN A 359 -8.26 -2.17 -11.16
N ALA A 360 -8.15 -0.96 -10.60
CA ALA A 360 -8.72 -0.65 -9.29
C ALA A 360 -10.26 -0.45 -9.37
N GLN A 361 -10.95 -1.33 -10.09
CA GLN A 361 -12.40 -1.27 -10.29
C GLN A 361 -13.15 -1.73 -9.04
N GLY A 362 -14.17 -0.98 -8.63
CA GLY A 362 -14.91 -1.25 -7.40
C GLY A 362 -14.15 -0.87 -6.13
N ALA A 363 -12.89 -0.39 -6.25
CA ALA A 363 -12.12 0.05 -5.11
C ALA A 363 -12.72 1.29 -4.46
N ARG A 364 -12.57 1.37 -3.13
CA ARG A 364 -12.96 2.56 -2.35
C ARG A 364 -11.85 2.95 -1.40
N LEU A 365 -11.46 4.23 -1.43
CA LEU A 365 -10.58 4.84 -0.46
C LEU A 365 -11.41 5.82 0.38
N SER A 366 -11.56 5.56 1.68
CA SER A 366 -12.41 6.42 2.51
C SER A 366 -11.82 6.70 3.88
N SER A 367 -11.99 7.94 4.36
CA SER A 367 -11.59 8.33 5.71
C SER A 367 -10.11 8.10 6.06
N ASN A 368 -9.22 8.13 5.07
CA ASN A 368 -7.78 8.05 5.29
C ASN A 368 -7.19 9.45 5.50
N ILE A 369 -6.08 9.49 6.22
CA ILE A 369 -5.32 10.71 6.51
C ILE A 369 -3.93 10.56 5.91
N TYR A 370 -3.54 11.50 5.04
CA TYR A 370 -2.23 11.57 4.40
C TYR A 370 -1.57 12.91 4.71
N PHE A 371 -0.33 12.92 5.15
CA PHE A 371 0.46 14.13 5.37
C PHE A 371 1.96 13.84 5.32
N ASP A 372 2.76 14.85 5.07
CA ASP A 372 4.23 14.79 5.04
C ASP A 372 4.83 13.67 4.16
N ASN A 373 4.09 13.17 3.17
CA ASN A 373 4.64 12.24 2.19
C ASN A 373 5.60 12.99 1.25
N ILE A 374 6.73 12.36 0.90
CA ILE A 374 7.87 13.01 0.23
C ILE A 374 7.50 13.53 -1.15
N ASP A 375 6.81 12.72 -1.97
CA ASP A 375 6.40 13.16 -3.31
C ASP A 375 4.88 13.37 -3.40
N LYS A 376 4.05 12.35 -3.12
CA LYS A 376 2.59 12.50 -3.24
C LYS A 376 1.81 11.61 -2.27
N ASP A 377 0.58 12.01 -1.96
CA ASP A 377 -0.32 11.25 -1.08
C ASP A 377 -1.00 10.11 -1.82
N LEU A 378 -1.46 10.34 -3.04
CA LEU A 378 -2.26 9.40 -3.80
C LEU A 378 -1.82 9.34 -5.26
N TRP A 379 -1.67 8.14 -5.78
CA TRP A 379 -1.57 7.90 -7.21
C TRP A 379 -2.62 6.89 -7.64
N LEU A 380 -3.52 7.30 -8.50
CA LEU A 380 -4.49 6.43 -9.15
C LEU A 380 -4.11 6.29 -10.61
N GLU A 381 -3.72 5.08 -11.00
CA GLU A 381 -3.21 4.80 -12.33
C GLU A 381 -4.07 3.76 -13.04
N VAL A 382 -4.47 4.13 -14.20
CA VAL A 382 -5.23 3.42 -15.22
C VAL A 382 -6.32 2.46 -14.72
N THR A 383 -7.47 3.04 -14.38
CA THR A 383 -8.72 2.30 -14.19
C THR A 383 -9.87 2.97 -14.94
N HIS A 384 -10.90 2.21 -15.24
CA HIS A 384 -12.10 2.69 -15.94
C HIS A 384 -13.28 2.91 -14.99
N GLY A 385 -13.06 2.81 -13.70
CA GLY A 385 -14.09 2.88 -12.68
C GLY A 385 -14.98 1.63 -12.61
N PRO A 386 -16.05 1.68 -11.79
CA PRO A 386 -16.24 2.69 -10.76
C PRO A 386 -15.12 2.64 -9.70
N LEU A 387 -14.61 3.79 -9.29
CA LEU A 387 -13.65 3.93 -8.19
C LEU A 387 -14.12 5.07 -7.30
N MET A 388 -14.16 4.86 -5.98
CA MET A 388 -14.65 5.84 -5.02
C MET A 388 -13.53 6.36 -4.12
N VAL A 389 -13.40 7.67 -3.98
CA VAL A 389 -12.46 8.34 -3.08
C VAL A 389 -13.26 9.35 -2.25
N ASP A 390 -13.55 9.00 -1.00
CA ASP A 390 -14.45 9.82 -0.20
C ASP A 390 -13.97 10.04 1.24
N ASN A 391 -14.28 11.22 1.77
CA ASN A 391 -14.00 11.57 3.17
C ASN A 391 -12.51 11.52 3.56
N ASN A 392 -11.57 11.65 2.64
CA ASN A 392 -10.15 11.62 2.95
C ASN A 392 -9.59 13.04 3.18
N ILE A 393 -8.45 13.09 3.86
CA ILE A 393 -7.62 14.29 4.01
C ILE A 393 -6.28 14.02 3.33
N PHE A 394 -5.97 14.79 2.28
CA PHE A 394 -4.69 14.78 1.58
C PHE A 394 -3.97 16.09 1.89
N ALA A 395 -2.92 16.05 2.71
CA ALA A 395 -2.29 17.24 3.27
C ALA A 395 -0.79 17.40 2.94
N SER A 396 -0.21 16.54 2.10
CA SER A 396 1.14 16.78 1.56
C SER A 396 1.11 17.85 0.46
N LYS A 397 2.27 18.33 0.04
CA LYS A 397 2.39 19.38 -1.00
C LYS A 397 1.79 18.97 -2.34
N LYS A 398 2.00 17.73 -2.75
CA LYS A 398 1.38 17.09 -3.90
C LYS A 398 0.39 16.07 -3.38
N ASN A 399 -0.87 16.25 -3.67
CA ASN A 399 -1.90 15.34 -3.16
C ASN A 399 -2.14 14.18 -4.10
N PHE A 400 -2.19 14.43 -5.42
CA PHE A 400 -2.80 13.45 -6.28
C PHE A 400 -2.22 13.43 -7.70
N THR A 401 -1.83 12.26 -8.17
CA THR A 401 -1.64 11.99 -9.61
C THR A 401 -2.84 11.21 -10.12
N ASN A 402 -3.59 11.81 -11.05
CA ASN A 402 -4.82 11.27 -11.58
C ASN A 402 -4.65 10.77 -13.01
N ASN A 403 -4.62 9.45 -13.17
CA ASN A 403 -4.59 8.77 -14.47
C ASN A 403 -5.79 7.83 -14.60
N VAL A 404 -6.98 8.27 -14.17
CA VAL A 404 -8.18 7.43 -14.20
C VAL A 404 -9.35 8.10 -14.90
N GLN A 405 -10.29 7.30 -15.34
CA GLN A 405 -11.61 7.70 -15.80
C GLN A 405 -12.66 6.88 -15.03
N GLY A 406 -13.83 7.48 -14.81
CA GLY A 406 -14.90 6.80 -14.09
C GLY A 406 -14.72 6.75 -12.58
N ALA A 407 -13.97 7.69 -11.98
CA ALA A 407 -13.83 7.84 -10.54
C ALA A 407 -14.77 8.91 -9.96
N ALA A 408 -15.07 8.79 -8.67
CA ALA A 408 -15.80 9.79 -7.90
C ALA A 408 -14.99 10.24 -6.68
N PHE A 409 -14.76 11.53 -6.58
CA PHE A 409 -14.04 12.21 -5.50
C PHE A 409 -15.05 13.05 -4.70
N VAL A 410 -15.34 12.66 -3.48
CA VAL A 410 -16.45 13.21 -2.72
C VAL A 410 -16.07 13.52 -1.29
N ASN A 411 -16.45 14.70 -0.80
CA ASN A 411 -16.23 15.10 0.58
C ASN A 411 -14.76 15.03 1.05
N ASN A 412 -13.77 15.18 0.14
CA ASN A 412 -12.36 15.17 0.53
C ASN A 412 -11.84 16.58 0.82
N ILE A 413 -10.70 16.66 1.53
CA ILE A 413 -9.83 17.83 1.54
C ILE A 413 -8.61 17.52 0.70
N PHE A 414 -8.32 18.39 -0.28
CA PHE A 414 -7.09 18.42 -1.07
C PHE A 414 -6.32 19.69 -0.70
N ALA A 415 -5.28 19.56 0.14
CA ALA A 415 -4.53 20.71 0.66
C ALA A 415 -3.30 21.09 -0.17
N GLY A 416 -3.11 20.48 -1.32
CA GLY A 416 -1.98 20.68 -2.22
C GLY A 416 -2.40 20.58 -3.68
N THR A 417 -1.49 20.07 -4.50
CA THR A 417 -1.65 20.06 -5.96
C THR A 417 -1.96 18.69 -6.55
N THR A 418 -2.60 18.70 -7.71
CA THR A 418 -2.98 17.52 -8.50
C THR A 418 -2.32 17.59 -9.89
N GLN A 419 -1.85 16.46 -10.39
CA GLN A 419 -1.46 16.26 -11.77
C GLN A 419 -2.47 15.33 -12.44
N TYR A 420 -2.85 15.66 -13.69
CA TYR A 420 -3.85 14.91 -14.43
C TYR A 420 -3.44 14.75 -15.90
N TYR A 421 -3.50 13.55 -16.42
CA TYR A 421 -3.25 13.28 -17.84
C TYR A 421 -3.87 11.95 -18.31
N SER A 422 -4.12 11.84 -19.62
CA SER A 422 -4.57 10.62 -20.27
C SER A 422 -3.43 9.61 -20.44
N VAL A 423 -3.77 8.34 -20.57
CA VAL A 423 -2.84 7.25 -20.89
C VAL A 423 -3.42 6.47 -22.06
N LEU A 424 -3.05 6.89 -23.29
CA LEU A 424 -3.60 6.36 -24.54
C LEU A 424 -2.75 5.23 -25.15
N ASP A 425 -1.52 5.08 -24.68
CA ASP A 425 -0.53 4.16 -25.22
C ASP A 425 -0.62 2.73 -24.64
N ARG A 426 -1.52 2.50 -23.69
CA ARG A 426 -1.76 1.18 -23.14
C ARG A 426 -3.24 0.91 -22.91
N SER A 427 -3.65 -0.32 -23.20
CA SER A 427 -4.98 -0.84 -22.92
C SER A 427 -5.00 -1.51 -21.55
N THR A 428 -5.99 -1.18 -20.75
CA THR A 428 -6.16 -1.73 -19.40
C THR A 428 -7.48 -2.52 -19.32
N PRO A 429 -7.49 -3.70 -18.70
CA PRO A 429 -8.71 -4.47 -18.51
C PRO A 429 -9.72 -3.76 -17.61
N TYR A 430 -11.00 -3.98 -17.91
CA TYR A 430 -12.10 -3.77 -16.98
C TYR A 430 -12.90 -5.07 -16.82
N HIS A 431 -13.59 -5.21 -15.73
CA HIS A 431 -14.10 -6.48 -15.23
C HIS A 431 -15.62 -6.50 -15.15
N PHE A 432 -16.20 -7.69 -15.12
CA PHE A 432 -17.60 -7.85 -14.72
C PHE A 432 -17.82 -7.39 -13.27
N PRO A 433 -19.06 -7.02 -12.88
CA PRO A 433 -19.33 -6.53 -11.53
C PRO A 433 -18.83 -7.50 -10.45
N HIS A 434 -18.12 -6.99 -9.46
CA HIS A 434 -17.63 -7.74 -8.29
C HIS A 434 -16.87 -9.02 -8.65
N SER A 435 -16.09 -8.98 -9.74
CA SER A 435 -15.43 -10.15 -10.31
C SER A 435 -14.06 -9.81 -10.87
N THR A 436 -13.17 -10.79 -10.88
CA THR A 436 -11.88 -10.74 -11.57
C THR A 436 -11.99 -11.12 -13.06
N ALA A 437 -13.15 -11.61 -13.51
CA ALA A 437 -13.37 -11.96 -14.91
C ALA A 437 -13.33 -10.70 -15.79
N VAL A 438 -12.49 -10.72 -16.83
CA VAL A 438 -12.29 -9.59 -17.74
C VAL A 438 -13.50 -9.43 -18.64
N ALA A 439 -14.13 -8.25 -18.65
CA ALA A 439 -15.23 -7.87 -19.52
C ALA A 439 -14.74 -7.22 -20.82
N GLY A 440 -13.61 -6.51 -20.77
CA GLY A 440 -13.01 -5.84 -21.93
C GLY A 440 -11.72 -5.13 -21.57
N CYS A 441 -11.15 -4.43 -22.57
CA CYS A 441 -9.96 -3.61 -22.40
C CYS A 441 -10.16 -2.26 -23.11
N ALA A 442 -9.70 -1.18 -22.51
CA ALA A 442 -9.75 0.15 -23.10
C ALA A 442 -8.52 0.99 -22.69
N ALA A 443 -8.21 2.02 -23.48
CA ALA A 443 -7.28 3.05 -23.08
C ALA A 443 -7.94 4.05 -22.13
N MET A 444 -7.17 4.79 -21.37
CA MET A 444 -7.65 5.86 -20.49
C MET A 444 -7.70 7.19 -21.27
N TYR A 445 -8.90 7.54 -21.72
CA TYR A 445 -9.13 8.73 -22.58
C TYR A 445 -9.15 10.06 -21.82
N SER A 446 -9.15 10.03 -20.51
CA SER A 446 -9.34 11.15 -19.59
C SER A 446 -10.80 11.64 -19.46
N GLY A 447 -11.12 12.19 -18.28
CA GLY A 447 -12.49 12.62 -17.95
C GLY A 447 -13.33 11.52 -17.31
N ASP A 448 -14.64 11.63 -17.46
CA ASP A 448 -15.66 10.77 -16.81
C ASP A 448 -15.52 10.69 -15.29
N ASN A 449 -14.96 11.74 -14.68
CA ASN A 449 -14.74 11.85 -13.23
C ASN A 449 -15.78 12.77 -12.58
N ARG A 450 -16.10 12.48 -11.31
CA ARG A 450 -17.05 13.20 -10.49
C ARG A 450 -16.31 13.86 -9.33
N TYR A 451 -16.59 15.16 -9.08
CA TYR A 451 -16.05 15.91 -7.94
C TYR A 451 -17.16 16.65 -7.23
N TYR A 452 -17.55 16.19 -6.05
CA TYR A 452 -18.63 16.77 -5.30
C TYR A 452 -18.24 17.02 -3.84
N ASN A 453 -18.64 18.18 -3.30
CA ASN A 453 -18.50 18.49 -1.89
C ASN A 453 -17.04 18.50 -1.36
N ASN A 454 -16.03 18.66 -2.22
CA ASN A 454 -14.64 18.67 -1.79
C ASN A 454 -14.21 20.08 -1.37
N ILE A 455 -13.15 20.15 -0.58
CA ILE A 455 -12.46 21.40 -0.22
C ILE A 455 -11.06 21.32 -0.86
N PHE A 456 -10.76 22.28 -1.73
CA PHE A 456 -9.47 22.42 -2.38
C PHE A 456 -8.74 23.64 -1.79
N CYS A 457 -7.49 23.44 -1.37
CA CYS A 457 -6.61 24.48 -0.86
C CYS A 457 -5.30 24.51 -1.64
N GLY A 458 -4.53 25.58 -1.48
CA GLY A 458 -3.20 25.68 -2.06
C GLY A 458 -3.16 26.49 -3.36
N LYS A 459 -2.04 26.36 -4.08
CA LYS A 459 -1.76 27.08 -5.31
C LYS A 459 -1.00 26.19 -6.29
N ASP A 460 -1.09 26.52 -7.57
CA ASP A 460 -0.32 25.85 -8.62
C ASP A 460 1.19 25.87 -8.33
N ALA A 461 1.84 24.74 -8.51
CA ALA A 461 3.27 24.60 -8.31
C ALA A 461 3.86 23.54 -9.26
N ASP A 462 5.02 23.83 -9.85
CA ASP A 462 5.82 22.88 -10.66
C ASP A 462 5.03 22.19 -11.79
N GLY A 463 4.06 22.90 -12.38
CA GLY A 463 3.19 22.37 -13.43
C GLY A 463 2.01 21.52 -12.92
N TRP A 464 1.86 21.39 -11.60
CA TRP A 464 0.72 20.78 -10.95
C TRP A 464 -0.33 21.84 -10.59
N LYS A 465 -1.59 21.47 -10.57
CA LYS A 465 -2.73 22.34 -10.37
C LYS A 465 -3.37 22.19 -8.98
N ALA A 466 -3.76 23.32 -8.39
CA ALA A 466 -4.62 23.33 -7.21
C ALA A 466 -6.07 23.56 -7.66
N GLY A 467 -6.97 22.63 -7.31
CA GLY A 467 -8.37 22.69 -7.74
C GLY A 467 -8.69 21.80 -8.94
N THR A 468 -9.66 22.22 -9.76
CA THR A 468 -10.20 21.41 -10.86
C THR A 468 -10.13 22.09 -12.24
N ASP A 469 -9.45 23.24 -12.36
CA ASP A 469 -9.34 24.02 -13.59
C ASP A 469 -8.61 23.31 -14.74
N TYR A 470 -7.87 22.22 -14.45
CA TYR A 470 -7.28 21.39 -15.49
C TYR A 470 -8.32 20.64 -16.35
N TYR A 471 -9.58 20.65 -15.93
CA TYR A 471 -10.70 20.17 -16.74
C TYR A 471 -11.34 21.25 -17.63
N ASN A 472 -10.84 22.48 -17.63
CA ASN A 472 -11.37 23.52 -18.49
C ASN A 472 -11.36 23.08 -19.96
N GLY A 473 -12.49 23.29 -20.64
CA GLY A 473 -12.71 22.82 -22.01
C GLY A 473 -13.18 21.36 -22.14
N TYR A 474 -13.50 20.69 -21.03
CA TYR A 474 -14.20 19.40 -21.05
C TYR A 474 -15.72 19.63 -21.14
N SER A 475 -16.44 18.64 -21.71
CA SER A 475 -17.91 18.64 -21.67
C SER A 475 -18.40 18.48 -20.23
N ALA A 476 -19.45 19.21 -19.83
CA ALA A 476 -20.04 19.14 -18.51
C ALA A 476 -21.21 18.14 -18.43
N SER A 477 -21.50 17.44 -19.50
CA SER A 477 -22.55 16.41 -19.55
C SER A 477 -22.26 15.34 -20.63
N LEU A 478 -22.83 14.15 -20.41
CA LEU A 478 -22.79 13.08 -21.42
C LEU A 478 -23.44 13.51 -22.76
N LYS A 479 -24.53 14.26 -22.69
CA LYS A 479 -25.23 14.76 -23.90
C LYS A 479 -24.32 15.60 -24.76
N GLU A 480 -23.66 16.60 -24.17
CA GLU A 480 -22.73 17.48 -24.86
C GLU A 480 -21.56 16.71 -25.48
N TYR A 481 -20.96 15.79 -24.70
CA TYR A 481 -19.89 14.93 -25.20
C TYR A 481 -20.33 14.11 -26.44
N LEU A 482 -21.52 13.51 -26.39
CA LEU A 482 -22.05 12.73 -27.52
C LEU A 482 -22.32 13.63 -28.73
N GLU A 483 -22.77 14.87 -28.55
CA GLU A 483 -22.93 15.84 -29.63
C GLU A 483 -21.56 16.16 -30.28
N CYS A 484 -20.50 16.35 -29.49
CA CYS A 484 -19.15 16.54 -30.02
C CYS A 484 -18.67 15.32 -30.83
N VAL A 485 -18.79 14.12 -30.26
CA VAL A 485 -18.43 12.86 -30.93
C VAL A 485 -19.19 12.70 -32.27
N HIS A 486 -20.50 12.94 -32.29
CA HIS A 486 -21.33 12.78 -33.47
C HIS A 486 -21.06 13.85 -34.55
N THR A 487 -20.59 15.03 -34.18
CA THR A 487 -20.25 16.11 -35.11
C THR A 487 -19.09 15.71 -36.03
N HIS A 488 -18.19 14.86 -35.59
CA HIS A 488 -17.07 14.35 -36.40
C HIS A 488 -17.47 13.32 -37.45
N GLY A 489 -18.73 12.88 -37.48
CA GLY A 489 -19.39 12.18 -38.57
C GLY A 489 -18.94 10.77 -38.92
N ARG A 490 -17.94 10.23 -38.23
CA ARG A 490 -17.49 8.84 -38.38
C ARG A 490 -16.94 8.35 -37.07
N GLY A 491 -17.71 7.51 -36.39
CA GLY A 491 -17.30 6.89 -35.15
C GLY A 491 -16.21 5.88 -35.38
N ASP A 492 -15.08 6.12 -34.81
CA ASP A 492 -14.05 5.13 -34.58
C ASP A 492 -13.19 5.58 -33.40
N ILE A 493 -12.30 4.72 -32.96
CA ILE A 493 -11.41 4.95 -31.84
C ILE A 493 -10.70 6.32 -31.91
N ASP A 494 -10.30 6.78 -33.10
CA ASP A 494 -9.66 8.08 -33.30
C ASP A 494 -10.51 9.26 -32.82
N ILE A 495 -11.81 9.22 -32.99
CA ILE A 495 -12.72 10.28 -32.55
C ILE A 495 -12.81 10.26 -31.02
N PHE A 496 -13.02 9.11 -30.43
CA PHE A 496 -13.06 8.96 -28.97
C PHE A 496 -11.75 9.34 -28.28
N MET A 497 -10.62 9.15 -28.94
CA MET A 497 -9.31 9.59 -28.44
C MET A 497 -9.09 11.11 -28.52
N ARG A 498 -9.78 11.80 -29.44
CA ARG A 498 -9.68 13.26 -29.59
C ARG A 498 -10.61 14.03 -28.67
N GLU A 499 -11.82 13.48 -28.45
CA GLU A 499 -12.83 14.12 -27.63
C GLU A 499 -12.60 13.81 -26.16
N LYS A 500 -12.43 14.86 -25.38
CA LYS A 500 -12.31 14.75 -23.92
C LYS A 500 -13.63 14.28 -23.34
N GLN A 501 -13.62 13.20 -22.55
CA GLN A 501 -14.82 12.67 -21.91
C GLN A 501 -15.47 13.70 -20.99
N PRO A 502 -16.79 13.62 -20.70
CA PRO A 502 -17.44 14.56 -19.82
C PRO A 502 -16.88 14.50 -18.40
N VAL A 503 -17.02 15.60 -17.66
CA VAL A 503 -16.75 15.66 -16.23
C VAL A 503 -17.95 16.21 -15.48
N TYR A 504 -18.11 15.78 -14.23
CA TYR A 504 -19.26 16.11 -13.40
C TYR A 504 -18.76 16.75 -12.11
N ILE A 505 -18.60 18.07 -12.13
CA ILE A 505 -17.96 18.83 -11.06
C ILE A 505 -18.95 19.86 -10.54
N ASN A 506 -19.28 19.77 -9.25
CA ASN A 506 -20.20 20.72 -8.63
C ASN A 506 -20.08 20.73 -7.10
N ASN A 507 -20.44 21.85 -6.50
CA ASN A 507 -20.60 22.01 -5.06
C ASN A 507 -19.30 21.85 -4.25
N ASN A 508 -18.16 22.34 -4.80
CA ASN A 508 -16.87 22.31 -4.13
C ASN A 508 -16.50 23.70 -3.57
N CYS A 509 -15.55 23.72 -2.63
CA CYS A 509 -15.00 24.95 -2.05
C CYS A 509 -13.52 25.05 -2.45
N TYR A 510 -13.13 26.22 -2.97
CA TYR A 510 -11.77 26.52 -3.42
C TYR A 510 -11.21 27.69 -2.60
N LEU A 511 -10.07 27.47 -1.95
CA LEU A 511 -9.40 28.40 -1.06
C LEU A 511 -7.99 28.71 -1.55
N ASP A 512 -7.34 29.69 -0.94
CA ASP A 512 -6.01 30.16 -1.32
C ASP A 512 -5.98 30.64 -2.78
N GLU A 513 -5.34 29.89 -3.67
CA GLU A 513 -5.29 30.14 -5.11
C GLU A 513 -5.88 28.99 -5.94
N ALA A 514 -6.51 27.99 -5.28
CA ALA A 514 -7.16 26.89 -5.97
C ALA A 514 -8.27 27.38 -6.92
N GLN A 515 -8.36 26.75 -8.11
CA GLN A 515 -9.28 27.22 -9.15
C GLN A 515 -10.32 26.16 -9.51
N PRO A 516 -11.62 26.55 -9.66
CA PRO A 516 -12.67 25.66 -10.10
C PRO A 516 -12.58 25.35 -11.60
N PHE A 517 -13.21 24.27 -12.01
CA PHE A 517 -13.64 24.04 -13.39
C PHE A 517 -14.56 25.19 -13.84
N ASP A 518 -14.30 25.74 -15.03
CA ASP A 518 -14.96 26.96 -15.53
C ASP A 518 -16.48 26.83 -15.75
N ARG A 519 -16.99 25.60 -15.70
CA ARG A 519 -18.42 25.30 -15.88
C ARG A 519 -19.08 24.70 -14.62
N GLU A 520 -18.44 24.79 -13.47
CA GLU A 520 -19.03 24.42 -12.20
C GLU A 520 -20.10 25.43 -11.77
N GLU A 521 -21.35 24.98 -11.66
CA GLU A 521 -22.49 25.86 -11.44
C GLU A 521 -22.58 26.39 -10.00
N THR A 522 -22.26 25.55 -9.03
CA THR A 522 -22.30 25.89 -7.60
C THR A 522 -20.95 25.63 -6.97
N ASN A 523 -20.30 26.66 -6.47
CA ASN A 523 -19.03 26.56 -5.75
C ASN A 523 -18.81 27.79 -4.85
N ILE A 524 -17.84 27.65 -3.94
CA ILE A 524 -17.20 28.77 -3.26
C ILE A 524 -15.82 28.91 -3.85
N ASN A 525 -15.48 30.07 -4.38
CA ASN A 525 -14.14 30.37 -4.90
C ASN A 525 -13.64 31.68 -4.29
N THR A 526 -12.70 31.60 -3.36
CA THR A 526 -12.15 32.74 -2.64
C THR A 526 -10.65 32.60 -2.44
N LYS A 527 -9.96 33.75 -2.40
CA LYS A 527 -8.53 33.82 -2.08
C LYS A 527 -8.24 33.87 -0.59
N GLN A 528 -9.24 33.60 0.25
CA GLN A 528 -9.02 33.51 1.70
C GLN A 528 -8.00 32.41 2.01
N ALA A 529 -7.01 32.76 2.82
CA ALA A 529 -6.00 31.79 3.26
C ALA A 529 -6.65 30.68 4.11
N SER A 530 -6.48 29.44 3.69
CA SER A 530 -6.99 28.27 4.42
C SER A 530 -6.24 28.00 5.71
N ASN A 531 -4.97 28.41 5.80
CA ASN A 531 -4.07 28.09 6.92
C ASN A 531 -4.15 26.61 7.32
N ILE A 532 -4.36 25.74 6.33
CA ILE A 532 -4.54 24.32 6.57
C ILE A 532 -3.25 23.68 7.09
N SER A 533 -3.39 22.87 8.13
CA SER A 533 -2.31 22.01 8.63
C SER A 533 -2.85 20.72 9.22
N VAL A 534 -2.08 19.65 9.07
CA VAL A 534 -2.29 18.37 9.74
C VAL A 534 -1.03 18.10 10.55
N THR A 535 -1.19 18.01 11.89
CA THR A 535 -0.06 17.87 12.80
C THR A 535 -0.25 16.72 13.75
N MET A 536 0.82 15.94 13.98
CA MET A 536 0.83 14.86 14.95
C MET A 536 1.62 15.26 16.20
N GLU A 537 0.94 15.28 17.34
CA GLU A 537 1.51 15.63 18.65
C GLU A 537 1.05 14.61 19.70
N ASN A 538 2.00 14.00 20.40
CA ASN A 538 1.73 13.03 21.47
C ASN A 538 0.77 11.89 21.04
N GLY A 539 0.96 11.35 19.84
CA GLY A 539 0.11 10.29 19.29
C GLY A 539 -1.30 10.73 18.90
N LYS A 540 -1.53 12.04 18.73
CA LYS A 540 -2.81 12.60 18.29
C LYS A 540 -2.61 13.45 17.04
N ILE A 541 -3.51 13.29 16.07
CA ILE A 541 -3.49 14.08 14.83
C ILE A 541 -4.64 15.09 14.87
N HIS A 542 -4.29 16.35 14.63
CA HIS A 542 -5.24 17.46 14.53
C HIS A 542 -5.23 18.02 13.11
N LEU A 543 -6.41 18.29 12.59
CA LEU A 543 -6.63 19.14 11.42
C LEU A 543 -6.91 20.57 11.92
N GLU A 544 -6.20 21.55 11.36
CA GLU A 544 -6.54 22.96 11.48
C GLU A 544 -6.87 23.52 10.10
N ILE A 545 -7.95 24.30 9.98
CA ILE A 545 -8.35 24.93 8.71
C ILE A 545 -9.22 26.16 8.98
N MET A 546 -8.97 27.23 8.21
CA MET A 546 -9.80 28.42 8.16
C MET A 546 -10.76 28.35 6.98
N LEU A 547 -12.06 28.46 7.22
CA LEU A 547 -13.11 28.41 6.20
C LEU A 547 -13.82 29.74 6.06
N PRO A 548 -14.27 30.14 4.84
CA PRO A 548 -14.93 31.44 4.60
C PRO A 548 -16.32 31.49 5.21
N GLU A 549 -16.87 32.71 5.32
CA GLU A 549 -18.22 32.91 5.88
C GLU A 549 -19.30 32.21 5.06
N GLU A 550 -19.16 32.19 3.75
CA GLU A 550 -20.08 31.56 2.81
C GLU A 550 -20.12 30.02 2.91
N PHE A 551 -19.15 29.42 3.62
CA PHE A 551 -19.06 27.97 3.78
C PHE A 551 -20.31 27.36 4.43
N ASP A 552 -20.92 28.06 5.40
CA ASP A 552 -22.10 27.57 6.12
C ASP A 552 -23.38 27.62 5.25
N ASP A 553 -23.36 28.36 4.15
CA ASP A 553 -24.46 28.48 3.20
C ASP A 553 -24.44 27.41 2.11
N LEU A 554 -23.27 26.80 1.83
CA LEU A 554 -23.13 25.78 0.81
C LEU A 554 -23.74 24.44 1.26
N LYS A 555 -24.86 24.09 0.66
CA LYS A 555 -25.55 22.84 0.99
C LYS A 555 -24.88 21.64 0.31
N PRO A 556 -24.64 20.53 1.02
CA PRO A 556 -24.01 19.36 0.41
C PRO A 556 -24.89 18.74 -0.69
N TYR A 557 -24.26 18.32 -1.76
CA TYR A 557 -24.89 17.49 -2.76
C TYR A 557 -25.06 16.07 -2.20
N GLY A 558 -26.27 15.50 -2.31
CA GLY A 558 -26.55 14.16 -1.80
C GLY A 558 -25.87 13.07 -2.64
N ILE A 559 -25.00 12.30 -2.02
CA ILE A 559 -24.18 11.30 -2.71
C ILE A 559 -24.76 9.89 -2.52
N LYS A 560 -25.22 9.33 -3.64
CA LYS A 560 -25.81 8.00 -3.73
C LYS A 560 -25.40 7.36 -5.05
N THR A 561 -25.51 6.04 -5.16
CA THR A 561 -25.29 5.29 -6.40
C THR A 561 -25.97 5.94 -7.61
N GLU A 562 -27.22 6.35 -7.47
CA GLU A 562 -28.01 6.96 -8.56
C GLU A 562 -27.47 8.35 -8.96
N THR A 563 -27.01 9.16 -7.98
CA THR A 563 -26.51 10.52 -8.24
C THR A 563 -25.11 10.50 -8.87
N LEU A 564 -24.31 9.46 -8.63
CA LEU A 564 -23.00 9.27 -9.24
C LEU A 564 -23.10 8.78 -10.68
N ALA A 565 -24.22 8.19 -11.07
CA ALA A 565 -24.43 7.55 -12.36
C ALA A 565 -23.38 6.45 -12.67
N LYS A 566 -23.27 6.01 -13.91
CA LYS A 566 -22.33 4.95 -14.30
C LYS A 566 -21.14 5.51 -15.05
N PRO A 567 -19.92 5.05 -14.77
CA PRO A 567 -18.77 5.28 -15.66
C PRO A 567 -19.05 4.77 -17.08
N ARG A 568 -18.61 5.55 -18.05
CA ARG A 568 -18.97 5.34 -19.45
C ARG A 568 -18.38 4.07 -20.08
N ILE A 569 -17.17 3.67 -19.67
CA ILE A 569 -16.47 2.52 -20.27
C ILE A 569 -16.98 1.21 -19.71
N CYS A 570 -17.02 1.06 -18.40
CA CYS A 570 -17.45 -0.20 -17.78
C CYS A 570 -18.97 -0.30 -17.60
N GLU A 571 -19.72 0.81 -17.65
CA GLU A 571 -21.17 0.91 -17.49
C GLU A 571 -21.72 0.29 -16.18
N LEU A 572 -20.88 0.23 -15.16
CA LEU A 572 -21.24 -0.32 -13.85
C LEU A 572 -21.60 0.77 -12.85
N PRO A 573 -22.53 0.53 -11.92
CA PRO A 573 -22.85 1.48 -10.87
C PRO A 573 -21.72 1.59 -9.82
N PHE A 574 -21.71 2.70 -9.07
CA PHE A 574 -20.92 2.80 -7.84
C PHE A 574 -21.66 2.05 -6.73
N GLU A 575 -21.08 0.94 -6.27
CA GLU A 575 -21.65 0.05 -5.26
C GLU A 575 -20.59 -0.32 -4.21
N ASN A 576 -21.04 -0.76 -3.04
CA ASN A 576 -20.17 -1.41 -2.08
C ASN A 576 -19.71 -2.78 -2.61
N ALA A 577 -18.63 -3.34 -2.05
CA ALA A 577 -18.05 -4.62 -2.49
C ALA A 577 -19.01 -5.83 -2.36
N ASP A 578 -20.12 -5.69 -1.63
CA ASP A 578 -21.19 -6.67 -1.50
C ASP A 578 -22.35 -6.46 -2.51
N GLY A 579 -22.23 -5.45 -3.40
CA GLY A 579 -23.25 -5.11 -4.38
C GLY A 579 -24.40 -4.25 -3.84
N THR A 580 -24.31 -3.77 -2.59
CA THR A 580 -25.31 -2.84 -2.06
C THR A 580 -25.04 -1.40 -2.54
N PRO A 581 -26.10 -0.58 -2.71
CA PRO A 581 -25.93 0.80 -3.12
C PRO A 581 -25.06 1.60 -2.13
N ILE A 582 -24.26 2.52 -2.66
CA ILE A 582 -23.54 3.52 -1.85
C ILE A 582 -24.49 4.63 -1.44
N GLU A 583 -24.45 5.02 -0.18
CA GLU A 583 -25.01 6.25 0.35
C GLU A 583 -24.02 6.84 1.37
N ILE A 584 -23.51 8.05 1.10
CA ILE A 584 -22.60 8.72 2.03
C ILE A 584 -23.40 9.60 2.96
N ASN A 585 -23.64 9.10 4.17
CA ASN A 585 -24.43 9.75 5.22
C ASN A 585 -23.65 9.98 6.53
N THR A 586 -22.39 9.54 6.59
CA THR A 586 -21.48 9.75 7.72
C THR A 586 -20.15 10.35 7.29
N ASP A 587 -19.57 11.16 8.17
CA ASP A 587 -18.23 11.74 7.98
C ASP A 587 -17.11 10.75 8.35
N MET A 588 -15.85 11.14 8.14
CA MET A 588 -14.68 10.33 8.45
C MET A 588 -14.55 9.92 9.93
N LEU A 589 -15.26 10.58 10.83
CA LEU A 589 -15.30 10.27 12.27
C LEU A 589 -16.53 9.44 12.66
N GLY A 590 -17.29 8.91 11.67
CA GLY A 590 -18.50 8.13 11.86
C GLY A 590 -19.70 8.96 12.37
N LYS A 591 -19.66 10.29 12.22
CA LYS A 591 -20.77 11.15 12.62
C LYS A 591 -21.71 11.42 11.44
N PRO A 592 -23.03 11.47 11.65
CA PRO A 592 -23.96 11.81 10.58
C PRO A 592 -23.66 13.20 9.98
N TYR A 593 -23.73 13.30 8.64
CA TYR A 593 -23.59 14.57 7.95
C TYR A 593 -24.71 15.54 8.32
N ARG A 594 -24.34 16.83 8.52
CA ARG A 594 -25.26 17.92 8.85
C ARG A 594 -24.95 19.12 7.96
N ASN A 595 -25.57 19.23 6.82
CA ASN A 595 -25.53 20.43 5.98
C ASN A 595 -24.14 21.07 5.76
N THR A 596 -23.09 20.26 5.66
CA THR A 596 -21.72 20.72 5.40
C THR A 596 -21.03 19.84 4.35
N ILE A 597 -20.05 20.39 3.66
CA ILE A 597 -19.17 19.67 2.72
C ILE A 597 -17.83 19.31 3.38
N GLY A 598 -17.01 18.55 2.69
CA GLY A 598 -15.73 18.06 3.21
C GLY A 598 -15.86 16.84 4.12
N PRO A 599 -14.74 16.29 4.64
CA PRO A 599 -14.72 14.98 5.31
C PRO A 599 -15.24 15.00 6.76
N ILE A 600 -15.54 16.16 7.35
CA ILE A 600 -15.89 16.30 8.77
C ILE A 600 -17.16 17.12 8.93
N SER A 601 -18.19 16.53 9.51
CA SER A 601 -19.52 17.14 9.69
C SER A 601 -19.58 18.33 10.66
N LYS A 602 -18.50 18.60 11.40
CA LYS A 602 -18.38 19.71 12.35
C LYS A 602 -17.74 20.96 11.75
N LEU A 603 -17.23 20.90 10.52
CA LEU A 603 -16.62 22.05 9.87
C LEU A 603 -17.62 23.17 9.71
N LYS A 604 -17.20 24.41 9.96
CA LYS A 604 -17.98 25.62 9.86
C LYS A 604 -17.09 26.80 9.46
N SER A 605 -17.69 27.91 9.10
CA SER A 605 -16.98 29.18 8.86
C SER A 605 -16.05 29.55 10.02
N GLY A 606 -14.93 30.21 9.73
CA GLY A 606 -13.91 30.59 10.70
C GLY A 606 -12.88 29.48 10.97
N ASN A 607 -12.16 29.60 12.09
CA ASN A 607 -11.11 28.65 12.49
C ASN A 607 -11.71 27.35 13.01
N ASN A 608 -11.22 26.24 12.45
CA ASN A 608 -11.53 24.89 12.91
C ASN A 608 -10.26 24.23 13.40
N ARG A 609 -10.33 23.57 14.57
CA ARG A 609 -9.33 22.63 15.06
C ARG A 609 -10.04 21.36 15.49
N VAL A 610 -9.74 20.25 14.83
CA VAL A 610 -10.44 18.98 15.02
C VAL A 610 -9.43 17.86 15.26
N LEU A 611 -9.62 17.10 16.35
CA LEU A 611 -8.92 15.82 16.55
C LEU A 611 -9.46 14.81 15.54
N ILE A 612 -8.62 14.33 14.65
CA ILE A 612 -9.02 13.44 13.55
C ILE A 612 -8.51 12.01 13.74
N TRP A 613 -7.53 11.81 14.61
CA TRP A 613 -7.01 10.48 14.96
C TRP A 613 -6.23 10.51 16.27
N SER A 614 -6.18 9.38 16.97
CA SER A 614 -5.28 9.16 18.12
C SER A 614 -4.74 7.74 18.09
N ALA A 615 -3.44 7.59 18.39
CA ALA A 615 -2.85 6.27 18.62
C ALA A 615 -3.61 5.55 19.75
N GLN A 616 -3.83 4.26 19.55
CA GLN A 616 -4.50 3.38 20.53
C GLN A 616 -3.56 3.00 21.66
#